data_323885618f51158d7ecbe0717e6048a5
#
_entry.id   323885618f51158d7ecbe0717e6048a5
#
_cell.length_a   1.000
_cell.length_b   1.000
_cell.length_c   1.000
_cell.angle_alpha   90.00
_cell.angle_beta   90.00
_cell.angle_gamma   90.00
#
_symmetry.space_group_name_H-M   'P 1'
#
loop_
_entity.id
_entity.type
_entity.pdbx_description
1 polymer ?
#
loop_
_entity_poly.entity_id
_entity_poly.type
_entity_poly.pdbx_seq_one_letter_code
_entity_poly.pdbx_strand_id
1 'polypeptide(L)'
;FLLWMEPERAYPGTDLAVAHPEWLHPLDDFYLLLRLDKDEVREYLFNMICSFIDTLDIKCFRQDFNMEPLQSWRTTDELDRAGICEIKHIMNLYRLWDDLRAKYPDLIIDNCASGGRRIDAESLQRAIPIWRTDAFCEANLDPDAIQAQMFGYNRLVPCSGGVCKRMGDTYATRSSYAPCYVGSWWWTDRPDRPAPTE
;
A
#
# COMPACT_ATOMS: atom_id res chain seq x y z
N PHE A 1 2.51 14.09 -9.37
CA PHE A 1 2.97 13.88 -7.98
C PHE A 1 2.33 12.61 -7.42
N LEU A 2 3.10 11.78 -6.67
CA LEU A 2 2.62 10.59 -5.96
C LEU A 2 2.58 10.89 -4.47
N LEU A 3 1.43 10.64 -3.82
CA LEU A 3 1.29 10.65 -2.38
C LEU A 3 1.27 9.22 -1.85
N TRP A 4 2.21 8.88 -0.96
CA TRP A 4 2.20 7.65 -0.17
C TRP A 4 1.50 7.90 1.18
N MET A 5 0.64 6.99 1.60
CA MET A 5 -0.07 7.06 2.87
C MET A 5 -0.48 5.67 3.35
N GLU A 6 -0.55 5.49 4.67
CA GLU A 6 -1.24 4.37 5.34
C GLU A 6 -2.50 4.89 6.06
N PRO A 7 -3.60 5.12 5.34
CA PRO A 7 -4.77 5.81 5.91
C PRO A 7 -5.56 4.95 6.90
N GLU A 8 -5.31 3.65 6.93
CA GLU A 8 -5.99 2.71 7.82
C GLU A 8 -5.32 2.58 9.19
N ARG A 9 -4.20 3.29 9.43
CA ARG A 9 -3.42 3.28 10.66
C ARG A 9 -3.49 4.62 11.37
N ALA A 10 -3.63 4.58 12.70
CA ALA A 10 -3.51 5.74 13.57
C ALA A 10 -2.55 5.47 14.73
N TYR A 11 -2.16 6.51 15.42
CA TYR A 11 -1.34 6.42 16.63
C TYR A 11 -2.15 6.87 17.85
N PRO A 12 -1.95 6.24 19.01
CA PRO A 12 -2.50 6.74 20.27
C PRO A 12 -2.10 8.20 20.50
N GLY A 13 -3.05 9.01 21.01
CA GLY A 13 -2.81 10.41 21.33
C GLY A 13 -2.87 11.39 20.15
N THR A 14 -3.12 10.92 18.93
CA THR A 14 -3.43 11.81 17.79
C THR A 14 -4.81 12.43 17.94
N ASP A 15 -5.04 13.57 17.29
CA ASP A 15 -6.33 14.27 17.32
C ASP A 15 -7.49 13.35 16.93
N LEU A 16 -7.26 12.52 15.89
CA LEU A 16 -8.25 11.52 15.47
C LEU A 16 -8.53 10.50 16.57
N ALA A 17 -7.51 9.97 17.21
CA ALA A 17 -7.67 8.96 18.26
C ALA A 17 -8.33 9.52 19.53
N VAL A 18 -8.12 10.78 19.81
CA VAL A 18 -8.77 11.49 20.94
C VAL A 18 -10.23 11.82 20.62
N ALA A 19 -10.50 12.30 19.40
CA ALA A 19 -11.83 12.72 18.98
C ALA A 19 -12.79 11.55 18.70
N HIS A 20 -12.27 10.44 18.17
CA HIS A 20 -13.03 9.30 17.69
C HIS A 20 -12.44 7.96 18.14
N PRO A 21 -12.34 7.69 19.45
CA PRO A 21 -11.84 6.41 19.94
C PRO A 21 -12.69 5.22 19.48
N GLU A 22 -13.98 5.42 19.20
CA GLU A 22 -14.90 4.40 18.69
C GLU A 22 -14.64 3.99 17.23
N TRP A 23 -13.80 4.75 16.52
CA TRP A 23 -13.36 4.44 15.14
C TRP A 23 -12.11 3.58 15.07
N LEU A 24 -11.59 3.18 16.23
CA LEU A 24 -10.27 2.57 16.32
C LEU A 24 -10.33 1.23 17.04
N HIS A 25 -9.52 0.29 16.57
CA HIS A 25 -9.17 -0.92 17.29
C HIS A 25 -7.74 -0.83 17.79
N PRO A 26 -7.44 -1.28 19.00
CA PRO A 26 -6.08 -1.61 19.38
C PRO A 26 -5.52 -2.65 18.41
N LEU A 27 -4.33 -2.41 17.87
CA LEU A 27 -3.63 -3.34 17.00
C LEU A 27 -2.47 -3.99 17.76
N ASP A 28 -1.65 -3.15 18.37
CA ASP A 28 -0.56 -3.48 19.28
C ASP A 28 -0.35 -2.32 20.27
N ASP A 29 0.78 -2.33 20.99
CA ASP A 29 1.09 -1.27 21.97
C ASP A 29 1.36 0.10 21.32
N PHE A 30 1.60 0.14 19.99
CA PHE A 30 2.04 1.34 19.28
C PHE A 30 1.02 1.85 18.26
N TYR A 31 0.17 0.98 17.71
CA TYR A 31 -0.68 1.30 16.58
C TYR A 31 -2.14 1.00 16.84
N LEU A 32 -2.99 1.78 16.18
CA LEU A 32 -4.42 1.61 16.15
C LEU A 32 -4.87 1.38 14.70
N LEU A 33 -5.79 0.44 14.50
CA LEU A 33 -6.41 0.17 13.20
C LEU A 33 -7.71 0.97 13.09
N LEU A 34 -7.88 1.75 12.02
CA LEU A 34 -9.17 2.37 11.71
C LEU A 34 -10.22 1.31 11.36
N ARG A 35 -11.39 1.48 11.92
CA ARG A 35 -12.56 0.64 11.70
C ARG A 35 -13.22 0.94 10.37
N LEU A 36 -12.55 0.62 9.28
CA LEU A 36 -13.09 0.80 7.94
C LEU A 36 -14.33 -0.08 7.68
N ASP A 37 -14.64 -1.03 8.59
CA ASP A 37 -15.92 -1.74 8.65
C ASP A 37 -17.12 -0.83 8.89
N LYS A 38 -16.90 0.44 9.28
CA LYS A 38 -17.92 1.48 9.49
C LYS A 38 -17.97 2.44 8.31
N ASP A 39 -19.18 2.75 7.84
CA ASP A 39 -19.40 3.66 6.71
C ASP A 39 -18.93 5.09 7.00
N GLU A 40 -19.10 5.57 8.24
CA GLU A 40 -18.64 6.90 8.64
C GLU A 40 -17.12 7.04 8.59
N VAL A 41 -16.37 5.98 8.89
CA VAL A 41 -14.90 5.96 8.78
C VAL A 41 -14.47 5.97 7.32
N ARG A 42 -15.15 5.21 6.45
CA ARG A 42 -14.92 5.27 5.01
C ARG A 42 -15.14 6.67 4.45
N GLU A 43 -16.23 7.32 4.85
CA GLU A 43 -16.56 8.70 4.42
C GLU A 43 -15.50 9.71 4.92
N TYR A 44 -15.06 9.58 6.15
CA TYR A 44 -13.96 10.39 6.69
C TYR A 44 -12.69 10.23 5.85
N LEU A 45 -12.25 8.99 5.56
CA LEU A 45 -11.07 8.72 4.74
C LEU A 45 -11.22 9.27 3.32
N PHE A 46 -12.40 9.09 2.72
CA PHE A 46 -12.69 9.63 1.40
C PHE A 46 -12.51 11.15 1.36
N ASN A 47 -13.10 11.87 2.29
CA ASN A 47 -13.00 13.33 2.36
C ASN A 47 -11.57 13.80 2.63
N MET A 48 -10.85 13.13 3.51
CA MET A 48 -9.45 13.43 3.82
C MET A 48 -8.56 13.23 2.57
N ILE A 49 -8.67 12.10 1.88
CA ILE A 49 -7.88 11.82 0.68
C ILE A 49 -8.23 12.81 -0.44
N CYS A 50 -9.52 13.10 -0.66
CA CYS A 50 -9.95 14.11 -1.62
C CYS A 50 -9.32 15.49 -1.34
N SER A 51 -9.27 15.90 -0.07
CA SER A 51 -8.64 17.16 0.32
C SER A 51 -7.16 17.22 -0.08
N PHE A 52 -6.41 16.13 0.08
CA PHE A 52 -5.03 16.06 -0.38
C PHE A 52 -4.90 16.09 -1.90
N ILE A 53 -5.76 15.33 -2.62
CA ILE A 53 -5.76 15.29 -4.07
C ILE A 53 -6.02 16.70 -4.63
N ASP A 54 -7.04 17.38 -4.13
CA ASP A 54 -7.45 18.70 -4.60
C ASP A 54 -6.39 19.78 -4.27
N THR A 55 -5.79 19.71 -3.07
CA THR A 55 -4.81 20.73 -2.62
C THR A 55 -3.44 20.57 -3.27
N LEU A 56 -2.99 19.34 -3.51
CA LEU A 56 -1.64 19.03 -3.95
C LEU A 56 -1.54 18.59 -5.41
N ASP A 57 -2.64 18.58 -6.15
CA ASP A 57 -2.74 18.08 -7.54
C ASP A 57 -2.12 16.68 -7.70
N ILE A 58 -2.54 15.76 -6.84
CA ILE A 58 -2.02 14.39 -6.81
C ILE A 58 -2.55 13.61 -8.01
N LYS A 59 -1.66 12.92 -8.73
CA LYS A 59 -2.00 12.07 -9.88
C LYS A 59 -1.90 10.58 -9.56
N CYS A 60 -1.16 10.22 -8.50
CA CYS A 60 -1.04 8.86 -8.03
C CYS A 60 -1.17 8.82 -6.51
N PHE A 61 -2.14 8.09 -6.02
CA PHE A 61 -2.33 7.83 -4.60
C PHE A 61 -1.87 6.42 -4.29
N ARG A 62 -0.77 6.31 -3.54
CA ARG A 62 -0.26 5.02 -3.07
C ARG A 62 -0.78 4.75 -1.67
N GLN A 63 -1.71 3.81 -1.57
CA GLN A 63 -2.20 3.31 -0.30
C GLN A 63 -1.40 2.10 0.14
N ASP A 64 -0.78 2.20 1.30
CA ASP A 64 -0.06 1.10 1.94
C ASP A 64 -0.81 0.56 3.16
N PHE A 65 -0.46 -0.67 3.56
CA PHE A 65 -1.05 -1.34 4.70
C PHE A 65 -0.04 -2.31 5.34
N ASN A 66 0.77 -1.81 6.26
CA ASN A 66 1.84 -2.58 6.91
C ASN A 66 1.42 -3.00 8.33
N MET A 67 0.32 -3.73 8.43
CA MET A 67 -0.29 -4.15 9.70
C MET A 67 -0.78 -5.58 9.63
N GLU A 68 -0.96 -6.23 10.80
CA GLU A 68 -1.54 -7.56 10.96
C GLU A 68 -2.91 -7.45 11.63
N PRO A 69 -3.99 -7.18 10.89
CA PRO A 69 -5.27 -6.75 11.46
C PRO A 69 -6.17 -7.89 11.96
N LEU A 70 -5.83 -9.14 11.67
CA LEU A 70 -6.73 -10.29 11.87
C LEU A 70 -7.24 -10.38 13.31
N GLN A 71 -6.36 -10.18 14.29
CA GLN A 71 -6.77 -10.26 15.70
C GLN A 71 -7.71 -9.10 16.08
N SER A 72 -7.45 -7.90 15.57
CA SER A 72 -8.31 -6.73 15.81
C SER A 72 -9.71 -6.92 15.22
N TRP A 73 -9.82 -7.48 14.03
CA TRP A 73 -11.11 -7.81 13.42
C TRP A 73 -11.86 -8.86 14.23
N ARG A 74 -11.19 -9.96 14.63
CA ARG A 74 -11.80 -11.06 15.38
C ARG A 74 -12.32 -10.65 16.75
N THR A 75 -11.63 -9.74 17.44
CA THR A 75 -12.10 -9.27 18.76
C THR A 75 -13.33 -8.39 18.67
N THR A 76 -13.69 -7.94 17.48
CA THR A 76 -14.86 -7.07 17.23
C THR A 76 -16.03 -7.84 16.64
N ASP A 77 -15.78 -9.03 16.11
CA ASP A 77 -16.84 -9.85 15.54
C ASP A 77 -17.91 -10.19 16.60
N GLU A 78 -19.15 -10.23 16.15
CA GLU A 78 -20.25 -10.79 16.94
C GLU A 78 -20.06 -12.31 17.09
N LEU A 79 -20.51 -12.89 18.20
CA LEU A 79 -20.26 -14.30 18.55
C LEU A 79 -20.68 -15.32 17.47
N ASP A 80 -21.73 -15.00 16.72
CA ASP A 80 -22.29 -15.85 15.65
C ASP A 80 -21.93 -15.40 14.24
N ARG A 81 -21.08 -14.37 14.10
CA ARG A 81 -20.73 -13.74 12.82
C ARG A 81 -19.22 -13.56 12.65
N ALA A 82 -18.47 -14.57 12.96
CA ALA A 82 -17.01 -14.56 12.80
C ALA A 82 -16.59 -14.19 11.36
N GLY A 83 -15.68 -13.21 11.22
CA GLY A 83 -15.20 -12.70 9.93
C GLY A 83 -16.01 -11.54 9.35
N ILE A 84 -17.12 -11.13 9.98
CA ILE A 84 -17.96 -10.05 9.42
C ILE A 84 -17.26 -8.70 9.44
N CYS A 85 -16.41 -8.43 10.44
CA CYS A 85 -15.67 -7.19 10.53
C CYS A 85 -14.65 -7.09 9.37
N GLU A 86 -13.90 -8.16 9.11
CA GLU A 86 -12.98 -8.25 7.97
C GLU A 86 -13.71 -8.04 6.64
N ILE A 87 -14.82 -8.76 6.43
CA ILE A 87 -15.62 -8.64 5.19
C ILE A 87 -16.06 -7.18 4.96
N LYS A 88 -16.62 -6.54 5.98
CA LYS A 88 -17.07 -5.15 5.88
C LYS A 88 -15.91 -4.18 5.63
N HIS A 89 -14.77 -4.39 6.30
CA HIS A 89 -13.57 -3.60 6.11
C HIS A 89 -13.09 -3.64 4.65
N ILE A 90 -12.97 -4.84 4.09
CA ILE A 90 -12.54 -5.02 2.69
C ILE A 90 -13.57 -4.48 1.70
N MET A 91 -14.86 -4.70 1.93
CA MET A 91 -15.91 -4.12 1.09
C MET A 91 -15.86 -2.58 1.09
N ASN A 92 -15.64 -1.96 2.23
CA ASN A 92 -15.54 -0.51 2.32
C ASN A 92 -14.23 0.02 1.74
N LEU A 93 -13.13 -0.75 1.79
CA LEU A 93 -11.90 -0.42 1.06
C LEU A 93 -12.17 -0.36 -0.45
N TYR A 94 -12.85 -1.36 -1.01
CA TYR A 94 -13.21 -1.35 -2.43
C TYR A 94 -14.12 -0.19 -2.80
N ARG A 95 -15.13 0.11 -1.98
CA ARG A 95 -16.01 1.27 -2.18
C ARG A 95 -15.23 2.59 -2.12
N LEU A 96 -14.29 2.73 -1.18
CA LEU A 96 -13.43 3.91 -1.09
C LEU A 96 -12.67 4.14 -2.40
N TRP A 97 -12.07 3.09 -2.96
CA TRP A 97 -11.36 3.18 -4.23
C TRP A 97 -12.28 3.45 -5.42
N ASP A 98 -13.46 2.83 -5.44
CA ASP A 98 -14.48 3.08 -6.47
C ASP A 98 -14.96 4.54 -6.43
N ASP A 99 -15.24 5.08 -5.25
CA ASP A 99 -15.65 6.47 -5.05
C ASP A 99 -14.54 7.47 -5.46
N LEU A 100 -13.28 7.19 -5.10
CA LEU A 100 -12.13 8.01 -5.52
C LEU A 100 -11.98 8.03 -7.04
N ARG A 101 -12.07 6.88 -7.70
CA ARG A 101 -11.98 6.77 -9.16
C ARG A 101 -13.17 7.41 -9.87
N ALA A 102 -14.35 7.33 -9.30
CA ALA A 102 -15.54 8.00 -9.83
C ALA A 102 -15.39 9.52 -9.79
N LYS A 103 -14.83 10.05 -8.69
CA LYS A 103 -14.58 11.50 -8.54
C LYS A 103 -13.37 11.98 -9.35
N TYR A 104 -12.32 11.17 -9.45
CA TYR A 104 -11.07 11.48 -10.13
C TYR A 104 -10.73 10.40 -11.16
N PRO A 105 -11.31 10.42 -12.37
CA PRO A 105 -11.15 9.35 -13.36
C PRO A 105 -9.69 9.10 -13.80
N ASP A 106 -8.85 10.12 -13.72
CA ASP A 106 -7.42 10.05 -14.11
C ASP A 106 -6.50 9.68 -12.93
N LEU A 107 -7.04 9.49 -11.73
CA LEU A 107 -6.26 9.11 -10.56
C LEU A 107 -5.76 7.68 -10.68
N ILE A 108 -4.47 7.50 -10.54
CA ILE A 108 -3.87 6.18 -10.38
C ILE A 108 -3.89 5.82 -8.89
N ILE A 109 -4.46 4.68 -8.55
CA ILE A 109 -4.33 4.10 -7.22
C ILE A 109 -3.26 3.01 -7.28
N ASP A 110 -2.16 3.21 -6.55
CA ASP A 110 -1.10 2.23 -6.37
C ASP A 110 -1.32 1.50 -5.04
N ASN A 111 -1.72 0.24 -5.16
CA ASN A 111 -2.08 -0.59 -4.02
C ASN A 111 -0.84 -1.34 -3.49
N CYS A 112 -0.47 -1.04 -2.26
CA CYS A 112 0.57 -1.73 -1.51
C CYS A 112 0.01 -2.23 -0.17
N ALA A 113 0.48 -3.38 0.27
CA ALA A 113 0.18 -3.90 1.59
C ALA A 113 1.32 -4.82 2.03
N SER A 114 2.37 -4.26 2.64
CA SER A 114 3.65 -4.94 2.86
C SER A 114 4.09 -5.68 1.58
N GLY A 115 4.20 -4.92 0.48
CA GLY A 115 4.32 -5.47 -0.86
C GLY A 115 2.98 -5.95 -1.42
N GLY A 116 2.87 -7.23 -1.70
CA GLY A 116 1.80 -7.79 -2.53
C GLY A 116 0.62 -8.46 -1.80
N ARG A 117 0.37 -8.20 -0.54
CA ARG A 117 -0.71 -8.90 0.20
C ARG A 117 -2.13 -8.58 -0.27
N ARG A 118 -2.34 -7.49 -1.00
CA ARG A 118 -3.62 -7.08 -1.59
C ARG A 118 -3.60 -7.21 -3.11
N ILE A 119 -2.96 -8.26 -3.65
CA ILE A 119 -2.95 -8.56 -5.09
C ILE A 119 -3.90 -9.71 -5.35
N ASP A 120 -5.15 -9.38 -5.56
CA ASP A 120 -6.24 -10.28 -5.92
C ASP A 120 -7.07 -9.68 -7.05
N ALA A 121 -7.99 -10.46 -7.64
CA ALA A 121 -8.76 -10.05 -8.80
C ALA A 121 -9.65 -8.82 -8.55
N GLU A 122 -10.19 -8.66 -7.35
CA GLU A 122 -11.04 -7.51 -6.99
C GLU A 122 -10.22 -6.24 -6.79
N SER A 123 -9.07 -6.35 -6.12
CA SER A 123 -8.15 -5.22 -5.94
C SER A 123 -7.61 -4.72 -7.28
N LEU A 124 -7.25 -5.65 -8.19
CA LEU A 124 -6.70 -5.32 -9.52
C LEU A 124 -7.68 -4.65 -10.47
N GLN A 125 -8.98 -4.73 -10.24
CA GLN A 125 -9.97 -3.97 -11.00
C GLN A 125 -9.95 -2.47 -10.66
N ARG A 126 -9.41 -2.09 -9.50
CA ARG A 126 -9.47 -0.75 -8.93
C ARG A 126 -8.12 -0.07 -8.83
N ALA A 127 -7.06 -0.85 -8.65
CA ALA A 127 -5.73 -0.35 -8.34
C ALA A 127 -4.64 -1.16 -9.06
N ILE A 128 -3.46 -0.60 -9.16
CA ILE A 128 -2.29 -1.27 -9.72
C ILE A 128 -1.26 -1.52 -8.62
N PRO A 129 -0.59 -2.68 -8.57
CA PRO A 129 0.45 -2.96 -7.59
C PRO A 129 1.83 -2.63 -8.18
N ILE A 130 2.25 -1.38 -8.14
CA ILE A 130 3.58 -0.99 -8.64
C ILE A 130 4.68 -1.67 -7.80
N TRP A 131 4.46 -1.78 -6.48
CA TRP A 131 5.38 -2.41 -5.53
C TRP A 131 4.85 -3.76 -5.05
N ARG A 132 5.12 -4.83 -5.82
CA ARG A 132 4.51 -6.15 -5.56
C ARG A 132 5.13 -6.95 -4.43
N THR A 133 6.30 -6.55 -3.92
CA THR A 133 7.04 -7.29 -2.87
C THR A 133 8.01 -6.38 -2.14
N ASP A 134 8.10 -6.53 -0.83
CA ASP A 134 9.07 -5.82 0.01
C ASP A 134 10.50 -6.36 -0.14
N ALA A 135 10.71 -7.49 -0.83
CA ALA A 135 12.04 -7.90 -1.26
C ALA A 135 12.74 -6.80 -2.10
N PHE A 136 11.98 -5.90 -2.72
CA PHE A 136 12.53 -4.72 -3.40
C PHE A 136 13.20 -3.70 -2.46
N CYS A 137 13.00 -3.81 -1.15
CA CYS A 137 13.72 -3.01 -0.17
C CYS A 137 15.14 -3.51 0.09
N GLU A 138 15.43 -4.79 -0.25
CA GLU A 138 16.73 -5.38 -0.03
C GLU A 138 17.81 -4.71 -0.90
N ALA A 139 18.89 -4.24 -0.26
CA ALA A 139 19.96 -3.52 -0.95
C ALA A 139 20.69 -4.38 -2.00
N ASN A 140 20.83 -5.69 -1.71
CA ASN A 140 21.54 -6.66 -2.53
C ASN A 140 20.63 -7.66 -3.23
N LEU A 141 19.40 -7.23 -3.57
CA LEU A 141 18.46 -8.09 -4.27
C LEU A 141 19.08 -8.68 -5.55
N ASP A 142 19.04 -10.01 -5.63
CA ASP A 142 19.61 -10.74 -6.76
C ASP A 142 18.80 -10.45 -8.04
N PRO A 143 19.45 -10.04 -9.14
CA PRO A 143 18.80 -9.84 -10.42
C PRO A 143 18.00 -11.05 -10.91
N ASP A 144 18.48 -12.28 -10.67
CA ASP A 144 17.78 -13.51 -11.04
C ASP A 144 16.49 -13.68 -10.23
N ALA A 145 16.48 -13.29 -8.95
CA ALA A 145 15.27 -13.29 -8.13
C ALA A 145 14.22 -12.31 -8.67
N ILE A 146 14.65 -11.13 -9.17
CA ILE A 146 13.76 -10.17 -9.82
C ILE A 146 13.11 -10.78 -11.06
N GLN A 147 13.90 -11.41 -11.93
CA GLN A 147 13.41 -12.08 -13.13
C GLN A 147 12.43 -13.20 -12.79
N ALA A 148 12.76 -14.05 -11.81
CA ALA A 148 11.92 -15.16 -11.39
C ALA A 148 10.56 -14.68 -10.87
N GLN A 149 10.53 -13.60 -10.10
CA GLN A 149 9.29 -13.00 -9.63
C GLN A 149 8.45 -12.39 -10.76
N MET A 150 9.08 -11.83 -11.79
CA MET A 150 8.38 -11.23 -12.93
C MET A 150 7.89 -12.27 -13.92
N PHE A 151 8.57 -13.40 -14.02
CA PHE A 151 8.21 -14.47 -14.97
C PHE A 151 6.81 -15.03 -14.61
N GLY A 152 5.92 -14.96 -15.55
CA GLY A 152 4.52 -15.38 -15.35
C GLY A 152 3.64 -14.32 -14.66
N TYR A 153 4.12 -13.67 -13.58
CA TYR A 153 3.35 -12.66 -12.86
C TYR A 153 2.94 -11.48 -13.76
N ASN A 154 3.86 -10.95 -14.56
CA ASN A 154 3.59 -9.83 -15.48
C ASN A 154 2.59 -10.18 -16.60
N ARG A 155 2.27 -11.46 -16.80
CA ARG A 155 1.20 -11.88 -17.71
C ARG A 155 -0.19 -11.71 -17.11
N LEU A 156 -0.28 -11.79 -15.79
CA LEU A 156 -1.53 -11.66 -15.04
C LEU A 156 -1.72 -10.23 -14.52
N VAL A 157 -0.62 -9.57 -14.14
CA VAL A 157 -0.60 -8.23 -13.56
C VAL A 157 0.34 -7.34 -14.37
N PRO A 158 -0.13 -6.82 -15.51
CA PRO A 158 0.74 -6.14 -16.48
C PRO A 158 1.30 -4.80 -15.97
N CYS A 159 0.70 -4.20 -14.94
CA CYS A 159 1.15 -2.91 -14.37
C CYS A 159 2.07 -3.06 -13.14
N SER A 160 2.59 -4.27 -12.89
CA SER A 160 3.53 -4.47 -11.78
C SER A 160 4.92 -3.94 -12.10
N GLY A 161 5.58 -3.37 -11.09
CA GLY A 161 6.91 -2.79 -11.24
C GLY A 161 8.06 -3.80 -11.11
N GLY A 162 9.21 -3.43 -11.66
CA GLY A 162 10.51 -4.03 -11.40
C GLY A 162 11.45 -2.98 -10.84
N VAL A 163 12.36 -3.35 -9.95
CA VAL A 163 13.29 -2.44 -9.28
C VAL A 163 14.73 -2.77 -9.63
N CYS A 164 15.47 -1.77 -10.10
CA CYS A 164 16.93 -1.87 -10.26
C CYS A 164 17.63 -1.22 -9.06
N LYS A 165 18.43 -1.98 -8.35
CA LYS A 165 19.27 -1.52 -7.22
C LYS A 165 20.72 -1.27 -7.63
N ARG A 166 21.16 -1.83 -8.73
CA ARG A 166 22.54 -1.76 -9.22
C ARG A 166 22.58 -0.97 -10.53
N MET A 167 22.33 0.33 -10.43
CA MET A 167 22.43 1.22 -11.59
C MET A 167 23.86 1.16 -12.15
N GLY A 168 24.00 0.94 -13.46
CA GLY A 168 25.30 0.74 -14.12
C GLY A 168 25.66 -0.73 -14.37
N ASP A 169 25.10 -1.67 -13.65
CA ASP A 169 25.16 -3.09 -14.00
C ASP A 169 24.11 -3.40 -15.06
N THR A 170 24.58 -3.72 -16.27
CA THR A 170 23.71 -3.97 -17.42
C THR A 170 22.80 -5.17 -17.20
N TYR A 171 23.27 -6.22 -16.53
CA TYR A 171 22.45 -7.41 -16.25
C TYR A 171 21.35 -7.09 -15.23
N ALA A 172 21.71 -6.46 -14.13
CA ALA A 172 20.73 -6.05 -13.11
C ALA A 172 19.69 -5.09 -13.67
N THR A 173 20.11 -4.12 -14.49
CA THR A 173 19.21 -3.17 -15.14
C THR A 173 18.22 -3.88 -16.06
N ARG A 174 18.69 -4.78 -16.92
CA ARG A 174 17.81 -5.54 -17.83
C ARG A 174 16.89 -6.50 -17.10
N SER A 175 17.36 -7.10 -16.02
CA SER A 175 16.60 -8.02 -15.18
C SER A 175 15.41 -7.34 -14.48
N SER A 176 15.44 -6.02 -14.33
CA SER A 176 14.38 -5.24 -13.70
C SER A 176 13.40 -4.59 -14.69
N TYR A 177 13.55 -4.81 -15.99
CA TYR A 177 12.62 -4.29 -16.98
C TYR A 177 11.24 -4.93 -16.80
N ALA A 178 10.27 -4.11 -16.45
CA ALA A 178 8.89 -4.44 -16.25
C ALA A 178 8.03 -3.32 -16.85
N PRO A 179 6.71 -3.50 -16.98
CA PRO A 179 5.81 -2.45 -17.44
C PRO A 179 5.91 -1.15 -16.64
N CYS A 180 6.19 -1.25 -15.32
CA CYS A 180 6.56 -0.13 -14.47
C CYS A 180 7.99 -0.33 -13.97
N TYR A 181 8.92 0.47 -14.47
CA TYR A 181 10.32 0.41 -14.02
C TYR A 181 10.56 1.42 -12.89
N VAL A 182 11.15 0.94 -11.79
CA VAL A 182 11.52 1.76 -10.65
C VAL A 182 13.05 1.79 -10.53
N GLY A 183 13.65 2.92 -10.82
CA GLY A 183 15.06 3.18 -10.53
C GLY A 183 15.22 3.62 -9.07
N SER A 184 16.10 2.95 -8.33
CA SER A 184 16.40 3.31 -6.94
C SER A 184 17.82 3.86 -6.84
N TRP A 185 17.93 5.18 -6.73
CA TRP A 185 19.22 5.86 -6.54
C TRP A 185 19.62 6.02 -5.08
N TRP A 186 18.83 5.58 -4.16
CA TRP A 186 18.88 6.02 -2.77
C TRP A 186 20.15 5.60 -2.00
N TRP A 187 20.83 4.55 -2.41
CA TRP A 187 21.81 3.93 -1.53
C TRP A 187 23.22 3.79 -2.11
N THR A 188 23.42 3.91 -3.41
CA THR A 188 24.70 3.57 -4.04
C THR A 188 25.54 4.75 -4.53
N ASP A 189 24.95 5.93 -4.75
CA ASP A 189 25.64 7.01 -5.47
C ASP A 189 25.77 8.34 -4.70
N ARG A 190 25.63 8.30 -3.38
CA ARG A 190 26.01 9.45 -2.55
C ARG A 190 27.39 9.21 -1.96
N PRO A 191 28.44 9.87 -2.47
CA PRO A 191 29.81 9.72 -1.96
C PRO A 191 30.00 10.24 -0.52
N ASP A 192 28.99 10.93 0.02
CA ASP A 192 28.96 11.54 1.33
C ASP A 192 28.26 10.69 2.42
N ARG A 193 27.73 9.53 2.09
CA ARG A 193 27.15 8.60 3.06
C ARG A 193 28.02 7.36 3.22
N PRO A 194 28.46 7.06 4.46
CA PRO A 194 29.13 5.79 4.72
C PRO A 194 28.17 4.64 4.38
N ALA A 195 28.71 3.55 3.86
CA ALA A 195 27.96 2.32 3.69
C ALA A 195 27.35 1.90 5.03
N PRO A 196 26.12 1.31 5.04
CA PRO A 196 25.57 0.74 6.26
C PRO A 196 26.60 -0.20 6.87
N THR A 197 26.98 0.04 8.11
CA THR A 197 27.79 -0.93 8.87
C THR A 197 26.89 -2.12 9.15
N GLU A 198 27.40 -3.31 8.80
CA GLU A 198 26.80 -4.63 9.07
C GLU A 198 26.34 -4.79 10.52
#